data_6cb21855078e2d68eead6079505905c5
#
_entry.id   6cb21855078e2d68eead6079505905c5
#
_cell.length_a   1.000
_cell.length_b   1.000
_cell.length_c   1.000
_cell.angle_alpha   90.00
_cell.angle_beta   90.00
_cell.angle_gamma   90.00
#
_symmetry.space_group_name_H-M   'P 1'
#
loop_
_entity.id
_entity.type
_entity.pdbx_description
1 polymer ?
#
loop_
_entity_poly.entity_id
_entity_poly.type
_entity_poly.pdbx_seq_one_letter_code
_entity_poly.pdbx_strand_id
1 'polypeptide(L)'
;MARSGLRSARQVVLALVILALLAGIALGIWSLRPTPSYSSEDLTAGSPFDVTFRVENKNPWFPLANLRISCVLAHVRASGIPPTLIGANNMRFAAGNGLGLEPGEFATFTCPFRTLIGHPINEDPAVAQRAEIYFRGEYDIPLLGSLRMSDNSVPFFLNTRVLPPRWTIKP
;
A
#
# COMPACT_ATOMS: atom_id res chain seq x y z
N MET A 1 38.67 -42.10 -21.32
CA MET A 1 37.25 -41.72 -21.04
C MET A 1 37.04 -40.78 -19.84
N ALA A 2 38.04 -40.39 -19.03
CA ALA A 2 37.86 -39.56 -17.81
C ALA A 2 37.78 -38.02 -18.05
N ARG A 3 38.19 -37.52 -19.22
CA ARG A 3 38.22 -36.06 -19.49
C ARG A 3 36.88 -35.41 -19.81
N SER A 4 35.87 -36.17 -20.22
CA SER A 4 34.52 -35.62 -20.53
C SER A 4 33.70 -35.32 -19.26
N GLY A 5 33.87 -36.12 -18.21
CA GLY A 5 33.14 -35.92 -16.94
C GLY A 5 33.55 -34.67 -16.18
N LEU A 6 34.85 -34.32 -16.18
CA LEU A 6 35.36 -33.09 -15.52
C LEU A 6 34.88 -31.80 -16.17
N ARG A 7 34.76 -31.78 -17.52
CA ARG A 7 34.21 -30.60 -18.25
C ARG A 7 32.73 -30.40 -17.93
N SER A 8 31.97 -31.46 -17.90
CA SER A 8 30.54 -31.42 -17.54
C SER A 8 30.32 -30.93 -16.08
N ALA A 9 31.10 -31.43 -15.11
CA ALA A 9 31.02 -31.02 -13.73
C ALA A 9 31.36 -29.52 -13.57
N ARG A 10 32.40 -29.03 -14.24
CA ARG A 10 32.79 -27.61 -14.21
C ARG A 10 31.71 -26.71 -14.82
N GLN A 11 31.04 -27.13 -15.89
CA GLN A 11 29.94 -26.41 -16.50
C GLN A 11 28.73 -26.33 -15.59
N VAL A 12 28.39 -27.42 -14.89
CA VAL A 12 27.30 -27.46 -13.91
C VAL A 12 27.59 -26.49 -12.74
N VAL A 13 28.80 -26.54 -12.18
CA VAL A 13 29.18 -25.61 -11.09
C VAL A 13 29.12 -24.16 -11.55
N LEU A 14 29.62 -23.85 -12.75
CA LEU A 14 29.55 -22.49 -13.29
C LEU A 14 28.10 -22.03 -13.46
N ALA A 15 27.22 -22.87 -13.98
CA ALA A 15 25.80 -22.58 -14.16
C ALA A 15 25.13 -22.31 -12.81
N LEU A 16 25.42 -23.09 -11.77
CA LEU A 16 24.90 -22.88 -10.42
C LEU A 16 25.39 -21.57 -9.80
N VAL A 17 26.65 -21.20 -9.99
CA VAL A 17 27.19 -19.91 -9.53
C VAL A 17 26.51 -18.74 -10.23
N ILE A 18 26.34 -18.82 -11.55
CA ILE A 18 25.63 -17.78 -12.31
C ILE A 18 24.17 -17.65 -11.83
N LEU A 19 23.49 -18.78 -11.64
CA LEU A 19 22.11 -18.79 -11.14
C LEU A 19 22.01 -18.15 -9.76
N ALA A 20 22.93 -18.48 -8.86
CA ALA A 20 22.97 -17.88 -7.51
C ALA A 20 23.23 -16.37 -7.53
N LEU A 21 24.12 -15.92 -8.42
CA LEU A 21 24.38 -14.48 -8.62
C LEU A 21 23.15 -13.76 -9.17
N LEU A 22 22.48 -14.32 -10.17
CA LEU A 22 21.25 -13.75 -10.73
C LEU A 22 20.13 -13.70 -9.71
N ALA A 23 19.97 -14.75 -8.91
CA ALA A 23 19.00 -14.77 -7.80
C ALA A 23 19.33 -13.71 -6.75
N GLY A 24 20.60 -13.55 -6.37
CA GLY A 24 21.05 -12.50 -5.46
C GLY A 24 20.76 -11.09 -5.98
N ILE A 25 21.03 -10.83 -7.24
CA ILE A 25 20.71 -9.55 -7.90
C ILE A 25 19.21 -9.31 -7.91
N ALA A 26 18.41 -10.30 -8.28
CA ALA A 26 16.96 -10.19 -8.32
C ALA A 26 16.36 -9.88 -6.92
N LEU A 27 16.85 -10.56 -5.88
CA LEU A 27 16.45 -10.28 -4.50
C LEU A 27 16.88 -8.88 -4.04
N GLY A 28 18.09 -8.43 -4.43
CA GLY A 28 18.56 -7.07 -4.15
C GLY A 28 17.66 -6.00 -4.79
N ILE A 29 17.34 -6.16 -6.07
CA ILE A 29 16.41 -5.24 -6.77
C ILE A 29 15.02 -5.26 -6.12
N TRP A 30 14.54 -6.44 -5.75
CA TRP A 30 13.24 -6.58 -5.08
C TRP A 30 13.20 -5.90 -3.72
N SER A 31 14.27 -5.94 -2.95
CA SER A 31 14.36 -5.28 -1.63
C SER A 31 14.42 -3.76 -1.72
N LEU A 32 14.90 -3.21 -2.84
CA LEU A 32 14.97 -1.77 -3.10
C LEU A 32 13.68 -1.21 -3.73
N ARG A 33 12.69 -2.04 -4.00
CA ARG A 33 11.44 -1.58 -4.63
C ARG A 33 10.78 -0.48 -3.80
N PRO A 34 10.24 0.56 -4.43
CA PRO A 34 9.46 1.57 -3.72
C PRO A 34 8.15 0.95 -3.24
N THR A 35 7.74 1.29 -2.03
CA THR A 35 6.44 0.91 -1.47
C THR A 35 5.77 2.15 -0.90
N PRO A 36 4.47 2.39 -1.17
CA PRO A 36 3.76 3.52 -0.62
C PRO A 36 3.61 3.37 0.90
N SER A 37 3.91 4.44 1.65
CA SER A 37 3.72 4.52 3.09
C SER A 37 2.51 5.39 3.39
N TYR A 38 1.61 4.90 4.23
CA TYR A 38 0.35 5.58 4.52
C TYR A 38 0.31 6.05 5.97
N SER A 39 -0.34 7.22 6.19
CA SER A 39 -0.66 7.76 7.51
C SER A 39 -1.98 8.52 7.46
N SER A 40 -2.60 8.76 8.61
CA SER A 40 -3.77 9.62 8.70
C SER A 40 -3.40 10.94 9.36
N GLU A 41 -4.12 11.99 9.01
CA GLU A 41 -4.15 13.22 9.79
C GLU A 41 -5.00 13.03 11.05
N ASP A 42 -4.86 13.97 11.97
CA ASP A 42 -5.63 14.00 13.20
C ASP A 42 -7.08 14.40 12.94
N LEU A 43 -8.02 13.76 13.60
CA LEU A 43 -9.42 14.11 13.53
C LEU A 43 -9.71 15.33 14.43
N THR A 44 -9.66 16.52 13.85
CA THR A 44 -9.91 17.77 14.59
C THR A 44 -11.38 18.16 14.62
N ALA A 45 -12.14 17.77 13.60
CA ALA A 45 -13.58 18.03 13.48
C ALA A 45 -14.23 17.09 12.47
N GLY A 46 -15.55 16.92 12.55
CA GLY A 46 -16.34 16.16 11.57
C GLY A 46 -16.42 14.66 11.85
N SER A 47 -16.79 13.91 10.82
CA SER A 47 -16.90 12.46 10.89
C SER A 47 -15.53 11.80 10.82
N PRO A 48 -15.29 10.72 11.58
CA PRO A 48 -14.08 9.91 11.46
C PRO A 48 -13.84 9.35 10.04
N PHE A 49 -14.88 9.31 9.23
CA PHE A 49 -14.81 8.84 7.84
C PHE A 49 -14.46 9.93 6.81
N ASP A 50 -14.39 11.21 7.26
CA ASP A 50 -14.01 12.35 6.41
C ASP A 50 -12.54 12.78 6.64
N VAL A 51 -11.73 11.93 7.28
CA VAL A 51 -10.33 12.22 7.58
C VAL A 51 -9.50 12.23 6.32
N THR A 52 -8.55 13.16 6.27
CA THR A 52 -7.51 13.20 5.25
C THR A 52 -6.43 12.18 5.57
N PHE A 53 -6.04 11.42 4.57
CA PHE A 53 -4.91 10.50 4.62
C PHE A 53 -3.75 11.06 3.81
N ARG A 54 -2.57 10.63 4.18
CA ARG A 54 -1.32 10.97 3.49
C ARG A 54 -0.69 9.69 2.95
N VAL A 55 -0.25 9.74 1.71
CA VAL A 55 0.63 8.74 1.11
C VAL A 55 2.00 9.37 0.87
N GLU A 56 3.07 8.66 1.18
CA GLU A 56 4.44 9.12 1.07
C GLU A 56 5.31 8.08 0.40
N ASN A 57 6.18 8.51 -0.51
CA ASN A 57 7.24 7.68 -1.07
C ASN A 57 8.50 7.83 -0.21
N LYS A 58 8.73 6.90 0.70
CA LYS A 58 9.94 6.88 1.56
C LYS A 58 11.15 6.25 0.87
N ASN A 59 11.00 5.74 -0.33
CA ASN A 59 12.14 5.20 -1.08
C ASN A 59 13.04 6.37 -1.53
N PRO A 60 14.35 6.32 -1.28
CA PRO A 60 15.25 7.41 -1.65
C PRO A 60 15.68 7.37 -3.12
N TRP A 61 15.40 6.29 -3.85
CA TRP A 61 15.97 6.04 -5.17
C TRP A 61 14.94 6.02 -6.31
N PHE A 62 13.74 5.50 -6.03
CA PHE A 62 12.78 5.21 -7.09
C PHE A 62 11.44 5.89 -6.85
N PRO A 63 10.85 6.48 -7.90
CA PRO A 63 9.50 7.04 -7.81
C PRO A 63 8.44 5.93 -7.75
N LEU A 64 7.30 6.25 -7.18
CA LEU A 64 6.05 5.49 -7.32
C LEU A 64 5.34 6.00 -8.59
N ALA A 65 5.77 5.50 -9.76
CA ALA A 65 5.21 5.96 -11.03
C ALA A 65 3.76 5.47 -11.23
N ASN A 66 2.93 6.28 -11.86
CA ASN A 66 1.53 5.98 -12.15
C ASN A 66 0.72 5.49 -10.92
N LEU A 67 0.98 6.06 -9.75
CA LEU A 67 0.36 5.66 -8.50
C LEU A 67 -1.15 5.84 -8.55
N ARG A 68 -1.86 4.75 -8.23
CA ARG A 68 -3.32 4.72 -8.01
C ARG A 68 -3.59 4.17 -6.63
N ILE A 69 -4.51 4.78 -5.91
CA ILE A 69 -4.91 4.32 -4.57
C ILE A 69 -6.38 3.98 -4.58
N SER A 70 -6.69 2.80 -4.08
CA SER A 70 -8.06 2.37 -3.79
C SER A 70 -8.25 2.36 -2.27
N CYS A 71 -9.27 3.07 -1.81
CA CYS A 71 -9.69 3.05 -0.42
C CYS A 71 -10.60 1.85 -0.17
N VAL A 72 -10.23 0.98 0.74
CA VAL A 72 -11.00 -0.22 1.06
C VAL A 72 -11.46 -0.16 2.51
N LEU A 73 -12.76 -0.29 2.70
CA LEU A 73 -13.38 -0.51 3.99
C LEU A 73 -13.59 -2.02 4.16
N ALA A 74 -12.73 -2.66 4.93
CA ALA A 74 -12.68 -4.11 5.03
C ALA A 74 -13.82 -4.68 5.87
N HIS A 75 -14.06 -4.07 7.04
CA HIS A 75 -15.10 -4.48 7.96
C HIS A 75 -15.78 -3.26 8.58
N VAL A 76 -17.10 -3.32 8.61
CA VAL A 76 -17.93 -2.44 9.43
C VAL A 76 -18.79 -3.33 10.32
N ARG A 77 -18.50 -3.34 11.60
CA ARG A 77 -19.33 -4.06 12.59
C ARG A 77 -20.36 -3.08 13.15
N ALA A 78 -21.48 -2.92 12.47
CA ALA A 78 -22.65 -2.26 13.02
C ALA A 78 -23.60 -3.30 13.64
N SER A 79 -24.33 -2.91 14.69
CA SER A 79 -25.35 -3.78 15.32
C SER A 79 -26.39 -4.17 14.27
N GLY A 80 -26.55 -5.47 14.02
CA GLY A 80 -27.53 -6.01 13.09
C GLY A 80 -27.11 -6.07 11.62
N ILE A 81 -25.89 -5.65 11.27
CA ILE A 81 -25.36 -5.75 9.92
C ILE A 81 -24.21 -6.76 9.93
N PRO A 82 -24.24 -7.79 9.06
CA PRO A 82 -23.11 -8.71 8.92
C PRO A 82 -21.87 -7.94 8.48
N PRO A 83 -20.66 -8.37 8.87
CA PRO A 83 -19.42 -7.75 8.41
C PRO A 83 -19.37 -7.83 6.89
N THR A 84 -19.55 -6.69 6.23
CA THR A 84 -19.61 -6.61 4.78
C THR A 84 -18.33 -5.95 4.30
N LEU A 85 -17.72 -6.54 3.29
CA LEU A 85 -16.63 -5.92 2.55
C LEU A 85 -17.26 -4.82 1.70
N ILE A 86 -17.05 -3.57 2.08
CA ILE A 86 -17.64 -2.43 1.39
C ILE A 86 -16.57 -1.84 0.47
N GLY A 87 -16.79 -1.96 -0.77
CA GLY A 87 -16.20 -1.43 -1.98
C GLY A 87 -14.96 -0.55 -1.92
N ALA A 88 -14.27 -0.51 -3.04
CA ALA A 88 -13.09 0.31 -3.25
C ALA A 88 -13.41 1.47 -4.19
N ASN A 89 -12.90 2.65 -3.90
CA ASN A 89 -12.89 3.76 -4.85
C ASN A 89 -11.47 4.00 -5.33
N ASN A 90 -11.30 4.10 -6.66
CA ASN A 90 -9.99 4.30 -7.28
C ASN A 90 -9.71 5.78 -7.46
N MET A 91 -8.66 6.27 -6.82
CA MET A 91 -8.13 7.61 -7.03
C MET A 91 -6.80 7.54 -7.77
N ARG A 92 -6.62 8.42 -8.74
CA ARG A 92 -5.34 8.62 -9.43
C ARG A 92 -4.67 9.83 -8.86
N PHE A 93 -3.40 9.68 -8.52
CA PHE A 93 -2.58 10.80 -8.06
C PHE A 93 -1.79 11.35 -9.23
N ALA A 94 -1.92 12.67 -9.41
CA ALA A 94 -0.98 13.45 -10.18
C ALA A 94 -0.18 14.26 -9.17
N ALA A 95 1.10 13.94 -9.00
CA ALA A 95 2.01 14.73 -8.19
C ALA A 95 3.06 15.33 -9.10
N GLY A 96 3.36 16.59 -8.91
CA GLY A 96 4.39 17.30 -9.65
C GLY A 96 4.15 17.33 -11.17
N ASN A 97 5.19 16.99 -11.92
CA ASN A 97 5.18 16.99 -13.39
C ASN A 97 4.75 15.66 -14.01
N GLY A 98 4.20 14.72 -13.22
CA GLY A 98 3.86 13.39 -13.70
C GLY A 98 2.75 12.73 -12.90
N LEU A 99 2.44 11.47 -13.27
CA LEU A 99 1.52 10.61 -12.55
C LEU A 99 2.31 9.76 -11.55
N GLY A 100 2.42 10.23 -10.30
CA GLY A 100 3.13 9.44 -9.27
C GLY A 100 3.69 10.30 -8.13
N LEU A 101 4.58 9.72 -7.32
CA LEU A 101 5.31 10.40 -6.25
C LEU A 101 6.80 10.17 -6.43
N GLU A 102 7.56 11.26 -6.52
CA GLU A 102 9.02 11.21 -6.53
C GLU A 102 9.57 10.77 -5.15
N PRO A 103 10.84 10.36 -5.06
CA PRO A 103 11.50 10.06 -3.79
C PRO A 103 11.35 11.17 -2.76
N GLY A 104 10.82 10.85 -1.58
CA GLY A 104 10.57 11.81 -0.50
C GLY A 104 9.32 12.67 -0.65
N GLU A 105 8.60 12.57 -1.77
CA GLU A 105 7.34 13.29 -1.95
C GLU A 105 6.18 12.62 -1.23
N PHE A 106 5.17 13.44 -0.93
CA PHE A 106 3.91 12.98 -0.39
C PHE A 106 2.72 13.64 -1.07
N ALA A 107 1.57 13.01 -0.99
CA ALA A 107 0.29 13.57 -1.38
C ALA A 107 -0.76 13.27 -0.30
N THR A 108 -1.77 14.12 -0.22
CA THR A 108 -2.92 13.93 0.66
C THR A 108 -4.14 13.52 -0.15
N PHE A 109 -5.03 12.73 0.47
CA PHE A 109 -6.25 12.27 -0.16
C PHE A 109 -7.33 11.99 0.87
N THR A 110 -8.58 12.03 0.43
CA THR A 110 -9.75 11.66 1.24
C THR A 110 -10.43 10.46 0.60
N CYS A 111 -10.94 9.57 1.44
CA CYS A 111 -11.70 8.41 0.98
C CYS A 111 -13.19 8.63 1.15
N PRO A 112 -14.04 8.26 0.19
CA PRO A 112 -15.48 8.46 0.27
C PRO A 112 -16.16 7.40 1.16
N PHE A 113 -15.57 7.07 2.33
CA PHE A 113 -16.10 6.03 3.22
C PHE A 113 -17.51 6.35 3.68
N ARG A 114 -17.80 7.65 3.92
CA ARG A 114 -19.12 8.10 4.33
C ARG A 114 -20.20 7.73 3.30
N THR A 115 -19.89 7.94 2.03
CA THR A 115 -20.82 7.57 0.93
C THR A 115 -20.95 6.05 0.79
N LEU A 116 -19.85 5.31 1.01
CA LEU A 116 -19.84 3.85 0.91
C LEU A 116 -20.66 3.18 2.02
N ILE A 117 -20.63 3.75 3.25
CA ILE A 117 -21.34 3.20 4.39
C ILE A 117 -22.85 3.54 4.32
N GLY A 118 -23.18 4.70 3.79
CA GLY A 118 -24.58 5.20 3.71
C GLY A 118 -25.14 5.71 5.04
N HIS A 119 -26.25 6.44 4.95
CA HIS A 119 -27.00 6.92 6.12
C HIS A 119 -27.94 5.83 6.67
N PRO A 120 -28.20 5.80 8.00
CA PRO A 120 -27.65 6.66 9.08
C PRO A 120 -26.37 6.11 9.71
N ILE A 121 -25.83 5.01 9.21
CA ILE A 121 -24.73 4.25 9.85
C ILE A 121 -23.44 5.07 9.95
N ASN A 122 -23.20 5.95 8.97
CA ASN A 122 -22.01 6.80 8.92
C ASN A 122 -21.97 7.89 10.02
N GLU A 123 -23.08 8.12 10.73
CA GLU A 123 -23.20 9.11 11.82
C GLU A 123 -22.95 8.49 13.20
N ASP A 124 -22.95 7.16 13.30
CA ASP A 124 -22.68 6.47 14.56
C ASP A 124 -21.16 6.38 14.84
N PRO A 125 -20.63 7.10 15.85
CA PRO A 125 -19.21 7.04 16.19
C PRO A 125 -18.74 5.63 16.56
N ALA A 126 -19.61 4.78 17.08
CA ALA A 126 -19.29 3.41 17.43
C ALA A 126 -19.00 2.55 16.20
N VAL A 127 -19.50 2.91 15.03
CA VAL A 127 -19.20 2.24 13.77
C VAL A 127 -17.76 2.50 13.38
N ALA A 128 -17.29 3.76 13.47
CA ALA A 128 -15.92 4.11 13.14
C ALA A 128 -14.90 3.39 14.05
N GLN A 129 -15.20 3.23 15.34
CA GLN A 129 -14.32 2.51 16.27
C GLN A 129 -14.19 1.02 15.96
N ARG A 130 -15.15 0.45 15.24
CA ARG A 130 -15.17 -0.95 14.85
C ARG A 130 -14.87 -1.18 13.36
N ALA A 131 -14.64 -0.10 12.64
CA ALA A 131 -14.28 -0.15 11.24
C ALA A 131 -12.79 -0.47 11.06
N GLU A 132 -12.50 -1.22 10.02
CA GLU A 132 -11.17 -1.52 9.56
C GLU A 132 -11.03 -1.03 8.12
N ILE A 133 -10.06 -0.17 7.87
CA ILE A 133 -9.78 0.39 6.56
C ILE A 133 -8.36 0.04 6.13
N TYR A 134 -8.15 -0.13 4.83
CA TYR A 134 -6.82 -0.23 4.26
C TYR A 134 -6.77 0.39 2.87
N PHE A 135 -5.57 0.62 2.38
CA PHE A 135 -5.33 1.19 1.07
C PHE A 135 -4.64 0.17 0.19
N ARG A 136 -5.12 0.05 -1.05
CA ARG A 136 -4.44 -0.69 -2.11
C ARG A 136 -3.76 0.33 -3.02
N GLY A 137 -2.43 0.32 -3.03
CA GLY A 137 -1.63 1.09 -3.96
C GLY A 137 -1.28 0.25 -5.19
N GLU A 138 -1.50 0.78 -6.38
CA GLU A 138 -1.01 0.23 -7.64
C GLU A 138 -0.06 1.22 -8.27
N TYR A 139 1.13 0.78 -8.66
CA TYR A 139 2.18 1.63 -9.22
C TYR A 139 3.07 0.85 -10.17
N ASP A 140 3.82 1.54 -11.02
CA ASP A 140 4.76 0.94 -11.96
C ASP A 140 6.18 1.02 -11.40
N ILE A 141 6.97 -0.05 -11.61
CA ILE A 141 8.40 -0.07 -11.24
C ILE A 141 9.22 0.52 -12.39
N PRO A 142 9.95 1.63 -12.16
CA PRO A 142 10.65 2.36 -13.23
C PRO A 142 11.71 1.54 -13.95
N LEU A 143 12.40 0.64 -13.25
CA LEU A 143 13.51 -0.16 -13.80
C LEU A 143 13.05 -1.31 -14.72
N LEU A 144 11.81 -1.76 -14.57
CA LEU A 144 11.26 -2.92 -15.27
C LEU A 144 10.21 -2.51 -16.31
N GLY A 145 10.20 -1.25 -16.72
CA GLY A 145 9.35 -0.72 -17.77
C GLY A 145 7.88 -0.63 -17.35
N SER A 146 7.09 -1.60 -17.75
CA SER A 146 5.65 -1.61 -17.51
C SER A 146 5.20 -2.61 -16.44
N LEU A 147 6.11 -3.08 -15.57
CA LEU A 147 5.72 -4.00 -14.51
C LEU A 147 4.92 -3.27 -13.43
N ARG A 148 3.61 -3.53 -13.42
CA ARG A 148 2.69 -2.99 -12.45
C ARG A 148 2.68 -3.82 -11.19
N MET A 149 2.85 -3.13 -10.06
CA MET A 149 2.78 -3.72 -8.72
C MET A 149 1.49 -3.31 -8.02
N SER A 150 1.03 -4.16 -7.12
CA SER A 150 -0.09 -3.87 -6.24
C SER A 150 0.28 -4.28 -4.82
N ASP A 151 0.27 -3.31 -3.90
CA ASP A 151 0.53 -3.54 -2.49
C ASP A 151 -0.65 -3.05 -1.64
N ASN A 152 -1.00 -3.82 -0.62
CA ASN A 152 -1.98 -3.39 0.37
C ASN A 152 -1.26 -2.78 1.57
N SER A 153 -1.80 -1.69 2.11
CA SER A 153 -1.35 -1.17 3.40
C SER A 153 -1.69 -2.15 4.53
N VAL A 154 -1.00 -1.99 5.66
CA VAL A 154 -1.46 -2.55 6.91
C VAL A 154 -2.82 -1.92 7.26
N PRO A 155 -3.76 -2.67 7.87
CA PRO A 155 -5.05 -2.13 8.28
C PRO A 155 -4.93 -1.00 9.30
N PHE A 156 -5.79 0.01 9.15
CA PHE A 156 -5.95 1.13 10.07
C PHE A 156 -7.20 0.97 10.90
N PHE A 157 -7.10 1.37 12.15
CA PHE A 157 -8.19 1.40 13.15
C PHE A 157 -8.27 2.78 13.77
N LEU A 158 -9.47 3.24 14.09
CA LEU A 158 -9.66 4.52 14.78
C LEU A 158 -9.18 4.41 16.23
N ASN A 159 -8.12 5.13 16.55
CA ASN A 159 -7.60 5.23 17.91
C ASN A 159 -8.20 6.46 18.61
N THR A 160 -9.14 6.20 19.50
CA THR A 160 -9.78 7.23 20.32
C THR A 160 -9.09 7.45 21.67
N ARG A 161 -8.02 6.71 21.97
CA ARG A 161 -7.23 6.88 23.21
C ARG A 161 -6.24 8.03 23.12
N VAL A 162 -5.98 8.53 21.91
CA VAL A 162 -5.16 9.71 21.66
C VAL A 162 -6.05 10.92 21.40
N LEU A 163 -5.60 12.10 21.76
CA LEU A 163 -6.30 13.36 21.53
C LEU A 163 -5.40 14.27 20.70
N PRO A 164 -5.86 14.68 19.51
CA PRO A 164 -7.11 14.30 18.85
C PRO A 164 -7.12 12.84 18.35
N PRO A 165 -8.30 12.23 18.18
CA PRO A 165 -8.42 10.88 17.61
C PRO A 165 -7.84 10.80 16.20
N ARG A 166 -7.29 9.64 15.82
CA ARG A 166 -6.76 9.42 14.48
C ARG A 166 -6.79 7.95 14.08
N TRP A 167 -6.75 7.69 12.80
CA TRP A 167 -6.57 6.35 12.29
C TRP A 167 -5.12 5.91 12.45
N THR A 168 -4.89 4.79 13.09
CA THR A 168 -3.55 4.25 13.33
C THR A 168 -3.48 2.79 12.93
N ILE A 169 -2.29 2.35 12.59
CA ILE A 169 -1.99 0.93 12.43
C ILE A 169 -2.09 0.28 13.81
N LYS A 170 -2.73 -0.87 13.87
CA LYS A 170 -2.79 -1.63 15.12
C LYS A 170 -1.39 -2.11 15.48
N PRO A 171 -0.91 -1.85 16.70
CA PRO A 171 0.38 -2.36 17.17
C PRO A 171 0.40 -3.88 17.24
#